data_e174eb5bffcc1ad331119baeb557d3e7
#
_entry.id   e174eb5bffcc1ad331119baeb557d3e7
#
_cell.length_a   1.000
_cell.length_b   1.000
_cell.length_c   1.000
_cell.angle_alpha   90.00
_cell.angle_beta   90.00
_cell.angle_gamma   90.00
#
_symmetry.space_group_name_H-M   'P 1'
#
loop_
_entity.id
_entity.type
_entity.pdbx_description
1 polymer ?
#
loop_
_entity_poly.entity_id
_entity_poly.type
_entity_poly.pdbx_seq_one_letter_code
_entity_poly.pdbx_strand_id
1 'polypeptide(L)'
;RAPSPARTAEPAPRLSRAQQVTPPESINRAVKDLIRISVESCELMIKQIDLMMKNRQGIRALMATIDRNESHCDHIERSLMIKVFDSDLDKVDQLQLKEVVIALGEISDQADRVSKRVNIITLKRRV
;
A
#
# COMPACT_ATOMS: atom_id res chain seq x y z
N ARG A 1 49.51 -2.89 10.49
CA ARG A 1 49.50 -3.17 9.36
C ARG A 1 48.57 -4.17 8.80
N ALA A 2 48.84 -5.32 8.83
CA ALA A 2 48.05 -6.40 8.28
C ALA A 2 46.58 -6.39 8.76
N PRO A 3 46.29 -6.01 9.99
CA PRO A 3 44.90 -6.04 10.46
C PRO A 3 43.93 -5.17 9.67
N SER A 4 44.44 -4.08 9.10
CA SER A 4 43.58 -3.16 8.41
C SER A 4 42.86 -3.77 7.21
N PRO A 5 43.56 -4.47 6.33
CA PRO A 5 42.91 -5.07 5.19
C PRO A 5 41.88 -6.11 5.57
N ALA A 6 42.15 -6.88 6.60
CA ALA A 6 41.25 -7.92 7.03
C ALA A 6 39.91 -7.34 7.51
N ARG A 7 40.00 -6.25 8.25
CA ARG A 7 38.80 -5.62 8.79
C ARG A 7 37.91 -5.06 7.69
N THR A 8 38.52 -4.48 6.67
CA THR A 8 37.72 -3.89 5.60
C THR A 8 36.96 -4.96 4.78
N ALA A 9 37.49 -6.15 4.73
CA ALA A 9 36.86 -7.22 3.96
C ALA A 9 35.62 -7.77 4.65
N GLU A 10 35.61 -7.78 5.95
CA GLU A 10 34.54 -8.45 6.69
C GLU A 10 33.15 -7.80 6.55
N PRO A 11 33.03 -6.48 6.61
CA PRO A 11 31.70 -5.87 6.50
C PRO A 11 31.01 -6.14 5.17
N ALA A 12 31.78 -6.21 4.09
CA ALA A 12 31.19 -6.36 2.76
C ALA A 12 30.36 -7.64 2.60
N PRO A 13 30.87 -8.83 2.98
CA PRO A 13 30.06 -10.04 2.86
C PRO A 13 28.79 -9.99 3.69
N ARG A 14 28.85 -9.37 4.85
CA ARG A 14 27.69 -9.28 5.72
C ARG A 14 26.61 -8.40 5.12
N LEU A 15 26.98 -7.25 4.55
CA LEU A 15 26.03 -6.37 3.87
C LEU A 15 25.41 -7.06 2.67
N SER A 16 26.23 -7.77 1.91
CA SER A 16 25.75 -8.47 0.74
C SER A 16 24.68 -9.48 1.11
N ARG A 17 24.88 -10.21 2.20
CA ARG A 17 23.91 -11.19 2.64
C ARG A 17 22.60 -10.55 3.08
N ALA A 18 22.70 -9.44 3.82
CA ALA A 18 21.50 -8.71 4.24
C ALA A 18 20.66 -8.25 3.04
N GLN A 19 21.35 -7.82 1.98
CA GLN A 19 20.66 -7.39 0.77
C GLN A 19 20.00 -8.53 0.03
N GLN A 20 20.44 -9.75 0.23
CA GLN A 20 19.90 -10.93 -0.43
C GLN A 20 18.72 -11.53 0.30
N VAL A 21 18.44 -11.09 1.53
CA VAL A 21 17.30 -11.59 2.27
C VAL A 21 16.03 -11.11 1.61
N THR A 22 15.22 -12.06 1.15
CA THR A 22 13.93 -11.75 0.54
C THR A 22 12.83 -11.99 1.57
N PRO A 23 11.76 -11.17 1.53
CA PRO A 23 10.63 -11.42 2.40
C PRO A 23 9.98 -12.76 2.09
N PRO A 24 9.32 -13.39 3.06
CA PRO A 24 8.53 -14.59 2.79
C PRO A 24 7.53 -14.36 1.67
N GLU A 25 7.23 -15.42 0.93
CA GLU A 25 6.32 -15.34 -0.20
C GLU A 25 4.96 -14.79 0.19
N SER A 26 4.48 -15.13 1.39
CA SER A 26 3.20 -14.63 1.87
C SER A 26 3.19 -13.10 2.05
N ILE A 27 4.33 -12.53 2.45
CA ILE A 27 4.45 -11.08 2.58
C ILE A 27 4.43 -10.44 1.19
N ASN A 28 5.21 -10.98 0.25
CA ASN A 28 5.25 -10.46 -1.12
C ASN A 28 3.87 -10.49 -1.77
N ARG A 29 3.15 -11.60 -1.59
CA ARG A 29 1.81 -11.74 -2.16
C ARG A 29 0.85 -10.71 -1.59
N ALA A 30 0.89 -10.51 -0.27
CA ALA A 30 0.01 -9.56 0.39
C ALA A 30 0.33 -8.11 -0.02
N VAL A 31 1.61 -7.78 -0.19
CA VAL A 31 2.01 -6.46 -0.69
C VAL A 31 1.48 -6.24 -2.10
N LYS A 32 1.59 -7.24 -2.97
CA LYS A 32 1.06 -7.14 -4.33
C LYS A 32 -0.46 -6.96 -4.34
N ASP A 33 -1.17 -7.66 -3.47
CA ASP A 33 -2.62 -7.51 -3.34
C ASP A 33 -2.98 -6.11 -2.87
N LEU A 34 -2.26 -5.58 -1.90
CA LEU A 34 -2.49 -4.24 -1.39
C LEU A 34 -2.31 -3.20 -2.50
N ILE A 35 -1.25 -3.33 -3.30
CA ILE A 35 -0.99 -2.44 -4.42
C ILE A 35 -2.09 -2.57 -5.47
N ARG A 36 -2.46 -3.79 -5.83
CA ARG A 36 -3.47 -4.05 -6.86
C ARG A 36 -4.81 -3.42 -6.50
N ILE A 37 -5.25 -3.61 -5.27
CA ILE A 37 -6.54 -3.06 -4.81
C ILE A 37 -6.47 -1.54 -4.74
N SER A 38 -5.35 -0.98 -4.30
CA SER A 38 -5.16 0.47 -4.23
C SER A 38 -5.20 1.10 -5.62
N VAL A 39 -4.57 0.46 -6.60
CA VAL A 39 -4.60 0.93 -8.00
C VAL A 39 -6.02 0.87 -8.55
N GLU A 40 -6.74 -0.23 -8.28
CA GLU A 40 -8.15 -0.36 -8.69
C GLU A 40 -8.99 0.78 -8.12
N SER A 41 -8.80 1.12 -6.85
CA SER A 41 -9.53 2.22 -6.23
C SER A 41 -9.24 3.56 -6.92
N CYS A 42 -7.98 3.79 -7.29
CA CYS A 42 -7.62 4.99 -8.03
C CYS A 42 -8.29 5.03 -9.41
N GLU A 43 -8.35 3.91 -10.09
CA GLU A 43 -9.00 3.83 -11.40
C GLU A 43 -10.51 4.08 -11.29
N LEU A 44 -11.13 3.52 -10.25
CA LEU A 44 -12.55 3.74 -9.99
C LEU A 44 -12.84 5.20 -9.63
N MET A 45 -11.93 5.82 -8.88
CA MET A 45 -12.04 7.23 -8.52
C MET A 45 -12.00 8.12 -9.77
N ILE A 46 -11.08 7.83 -10.70
CA ILE A 46 -10.99 8.55 -11.97
C ILE A 46 -12.30 8.41 -12.74
N LYS A 47 -12.85 7.21 -12.82
CA LYS A 47 -14.11 6.95 -13.48
C LYS A 47 -15.25 7.72 -12.81
N GLN A 48 -15.25 7.78 -11.48
CA GLN A 48 -16.24 8.51 -10.70
C GLN A 48 -16.21 10.00 -11.02
N ILE A 49 -15.01 10.57 -11.10
CA ILE A 49 -14.84 11.98 -11.44
C ILE A 49 -15.35 12.26 -12.87
N ASP A 50 -15.05 11.35 -13.80
CA ASP A 50 -15.53 11.48 -15.17
C ASP A 50 -17.05 11.49 -15.23
N LEU A 51 -17.70 10.58 -14.50
CA LEU A 51 -19.17 10.55 -14.42
C LEU A 51 -19.73 11.84 -13.83
N MET A 52 -19.08 12.37 -12.79
CA MET A 52 -19.49 13.64 -12.19
C MET A 52 -19.41 14.77 -13.20
N MET A 53 -18.30 14.87 -13.93
CA MET A 53 -18.09 15.94 -14.90
C MET A 53 -19.09 15.87 -16.06
N LYS A 54 -19.53 14.68 -16.42
CA LYS A 54 -20.50 14.45 -17.49
C LYS A 54 -21.95 14.42 -16.99
N ASN A 55 -22.18 14.68 -15.73
CA ASN A 55 -23.50 14.62 -15.10
C ASN A 55 -24.20 13.27 -15.29
N ARG A 56 -23.43 12.18 -15.21
CA ARG A 56 -23.96 10.85 -15.38
C ARG A 56 -24.17 10.18 -14.02
N GLN A 57 -24.96 9.12 -14.04
CA GLN A 57 -25.27 8.34 -12.84
C GLN A 57 -24.20 7.30 -12.58
N GLY A 58 -24.22 6.71 -11.38
CA GLY A 58 -23.31 5.64 -11.02
C GLY A 58 -22.23 6.04 -10.00
N ILE A 59 -22.18 7.31 -9.62
CA ILE A 59 -21.16 7.84 -8.71
C ILE A 59 -21.23 7.17 -7.36
N ARG A 60 -22.42 7.00 -6.82
CA ARG A 60 -22.62 6.41 -5.50
C ARG A 60 -22.24 4.94 -5.47
N ALA A 61 -22.51 4.21 -6.53
CA ALA A 61 -22.14 2.81 -6.64
C ALA A 61 -20.61 2.64 -6.66
N LEU A 62 -19.92 3.52 -7.39
CA LEU A 62 -18.45 3.52 -7.41
C LEU A 62 -17.87 3.88 -6.04
N MET A 63 -18.47 4.85 -5.36
CA MET A 63 -18.06 5.21 -4.01
C MET A 63 -18.16 4.00 -3.07
N ALA A 64 -19.25 3.24 -3.16
CA ALA A 64 -19.42 2.06 -2.32
C ALA A 64 -18.34 1.01 -2.59
N THR A 65 -17.95 0.81 -3.85
CA THR A 65 -16.89 -0.12 -4.20
C THR A 65 -15.54 0.34 -3.67
N ILE A 66 -15.23 1.63 -3.82
CA ILE A 66 -13.98 2.21 -3.30
C ILE A 66 -13.93 2.07 -1.78
N ASP A 67 -15.04 2.30 -1.10
CA ASP A 67 -15.12 2.15 0.35
C ASP A 67 -14.87 0.69 0.78
N ARG A 68 -15.43 -0.27 0.07
CA ARG A 68 -15.17 -1.69 0.35
C ARG A 68 -13.71 -2.03 0.10
N ASN A 69 -13.10 -1.48 -0.94
CA ASN A 69 -11.69 -1.69 -1.23
C ASN A 69 -10.81 -1.13 -0.12
N GLU A 70 -11.17 0.02 0.44
CA GLU A 70 -10.45 0.63 1.56
C GLU A 70 -10.49 -0.28 2.79
N SER A 71 -11.65 -0.82 3.11
CA SER A 71 -11.79 -1.76 4.23
C SER A 71 -10.96 -3.03 3.99
N HIS A 72 -10.94 -3.52 2.76
CA HIS A 72 -10.14 -4.69 2.40
C HIS A 72 -8.64 -4.38 2.52
N CYS A 73 -8.20 -3.21 2.07
CA CYS A 73 -6.81 -2.78 2.21
C CYS A 73 -6.41 -2.68 3.69
N ASP A 74 -7.28 -2.13 4.52
CA ASP A 74 -7.04 -2.07 5.97
C ASP A 74 -6.82 -3.47 6.56
N HIS A 75 -7.62 -4.42 6.13
CA HIS A 75 -7.49 -5.80 6.60
C HIS A 75 -6.16 -6.41 6.17
N ILE A 76 -5.78 -6.23 4.90
CA ILE A 76 -4.50 -6.71 4.38
C ILE A 76 -3.34 -6.04 5.13
N GLU A 77 -3.44 -4.75 5.38
CA GLU A 77 -2.41 -3.99 6.08
C GLU A 77 -2.18 -4.54 7.49
N ARG A 78 -3.25 -4.79 8.23
CA ARG A 78 -3.12 -5.36 9.58
C ARG A 78 -2.51 -6.76 9.54
N SER A 79 -2.95 -7.59 8.60
CA SER A 79 -2.40 -8.93 8.41
C SER A 79 -0.92 -8.87 8.04
N LEU A 80 -0.54 -7.93 7.19
CA LEU A 80 0.85 -7.73 6.79
C LEU A 80 1.73 -7.33 7.97
N MET A 81 1.25 -6.45 8.83
CA MET A 81 2.03 -6.03 10.01
C MET A 81 2.35 -7.24 10.89
N ILE A 82 1.37 -8.12 11.10
CA ILE A 82 1.60 -9.33 11.87
C ILE A 82 2.65 -10.21 11.19
N LYS A 83 2.51 -10.43 9.89
CA LYS A 83 3.45 -11.29 9.14
C LYS A 83 4.88 -10.73 9.15
N VAL A 84 5.01 -9.43 9.00
CA VAL A 84 6.33 -8.78 8.99
C VAL A 84 7.03 -8.98 10.32
N PHE A 85 6.36 -8.72 11.44
CA PHE A 85 6.99 -8.80 12.75
C PHE A 85 7.12 -10.23 13.28
N ASP A 86 6.39 -11.19 12.69
CA ASP A 86 6.56 -12.61 12.98
C ASP A 86 7.61 -13.27 12.08
N SER A 87 8.14 -12.56 11.10
CA SER A 87 9.10 -13.11 10.14
C SER A 87 10.52 -13.16 10.73
N ASP A 88 11.39 -13.88 10.02
CA ASP A 88 12.82 -13.99 10.39
C ASP A 88 13.65 -12.81 9.86
N LEU A 89 13.03 -11.81 9.27
CA LEU A 89 13.72 -10.62 8.82
C LEU A 89 14.34 -9.89 10.01
N ASP A 90 15.48 -9.24 9.78
CA ASP A 90 16.07 -8.46 10.85
C ASP A 90 15.22 -7.21 11.17
N LYS A 91 15.53 -6.59 12.28
CA LYS A 91 14.70 -5.49 12.81
C LYS A 91 14.63 -4.31 11.86
N VAL A 92 15.74 -4.00 11.20
CA VAL A 92 15.78 -2.86 10.27
C VAL A 92 14.87 -3.12 9.08
N ASP A 93 14.92 -4.33 8.52
CA ASP A 93 14.07 -4.70 7.39
C ASP A 93 12.60 -4.70 7.79
N GLN A 94 12.28 -5.19 8.98
CA GLN A 94 10.91 -5.18 9.48
C GLN A 94 10.37 -3.75 9.58
N LEU A 95 11.16 -2.83 10.12
CA LEU A 95 10.75 -1.43 10.27
C LEU A 95 10.59 -0.75 8.91
N GLN A 96 11.47 -1.04 7.95
CA GLN A 96 11.36 -0.49 6.61
C GLN A 96 10.12 -1.00 5.89
N LEU A 97 9.83 -2.29 6.01
CA LEU A 97 8.61 -2.87 5.42
C LEU A 97 7.36 -2.26 6.05
N LYS A 98 7.38 -2.05 7.36
CA LYS A 98 6.28 -1.38 8.04
C LYS A 98 5.98 -0.02 7.41
N GLU A 99 7.02 0.78 7.16
CA GLU A 99 6.86 2.10 6.55
C GLU A 99 6.26 2.01 5.15
N VAL A 100 6.72 1.03 4.36
CA VAL A 100 6.19 0.82 3.02
C VAL A 100 4.71 0.44 3.08
N VAL A 101 4.34 -0.47 3.98
CA VAL A 101 2.96 -0.93 4.12
C VAL A 101 2.04 0.24 4.51
N ILE A 102 2.48 1.08 5.46
CA ILE A 102 1.71 2.25 5.87
C ILE A 102 1.52 3.20 4.69
N ALA A 103 2.59 3.47 3.93
CA ALA A 103 2.51 4.37 2.78
C ALA A 103 1.56 3.83 1.71
N LEU A 104 1.58 2.52 1.47
CA LEU A 104 0.66 1.90 0.51
C LEU A 104 -0.79 2.02 0.98
N GLY A 105 -1.03 1.83 2.28
CA GLY A 105 -2.38 1.98 2.84
C GLY A 105 -2.93 3.38 2.68
N GLU A 106 -2.08 4.40 2.71
CA GLU A 106 -2.49 5.79 2.53
C GLU A 106 -3.07 6.05 1.14
N ILE A 107 -2.64 5.33 0.13
CA ILE A 107 -3.17 5.49 -1.23
C ILE A 107 -4.65 5.15 -1.24
N SER A 108 -5.02 4.02 -0.66
CA SER A 108 -6.41 3.59 -0.57
C SER A 108 -7.25 4.55 0.27
N ASP A 109 -6.70 5.01 1.39
CA ASP A 109 -7.38 5.99 2.25
C ASP A 109 -7.69 7.28 1.50
N GLN A 110 -6.73 7.78 0.71
CA GLN A 110 -6.92 9.01 -0.04
C GLN A 110 -7.94 8.84 -1.16
N ALA A 111 -7.90 7.70 -1.85
CA ALA A 111 -8.89 7.42 -2.90
C ALA A 111 -10.30 7.42 -2.31
N ASP A 112 -10.47 6.82 -1.13
CA ASP A 112 -11.76 6.79 -0.44
C ASP A 112 -12.23 8.19 -0.04
N ARG A 113 -11.33 9.01 0.49
CA ARG A 113 -11.67 10.40 0.86
C ARG A 113 -12.10 11.23 -0.35
N VAL A 114 -11.34 11.13 -1.45
CA VAL A 114 -11.68 11.85 -2.67
C VAL A 114 -13.01 11.37 -3.20
N SER A 115 -13.24 10.06 -3.21
CA SER A 115 -14.48 9.46 -3.67
C SER A 115 -15.70 10.00 -2.91
N LYS A 116 -15.59 10.07 -1.59
CA LYS A 116 -16.66 10.60 -0.76
C LYS A 116 -16.91 12.08 -1.02
N ARG A 117 -15.84 12.84 -1.25
CA ARG A 117 -15.96 14.26 -1.62
C ARG A 117 -16.65 14.42 -2.97
N VAL A 118 -16.31 13.57 -3.95
CA VAL A 118 -16.94 13.58 -5.27
C VAL A 118 -18.44 13.33 -5.13
N ASN A 119 -18.83 12.40 -4.28
CA ASN A 119 -20.24 12.11 -4.04
C ASN A 119 -20.97 13.35 -3.46
N ILE A 120 -20.34 14.02 -2.49
CA ILE A 120 -20.93 15.24 -1.89
C ILE A 120 -21.10 16.34 -2.95
N ILE A 121 -20.06 16.57 -3.76
CA ILE A 121 -20.11 17.58 -4.81
C ILE A 121 -21.23 17.25 -5.81
N THR A 122 -21.36 16.00 -6.17
CA THR A 122 -22.39 15.55 -7.10
C THR A 122 -23.79 15.82 -6.55
N LEU A 123 -24.01 15.54 -5.26
CA LEU A 123 -25.29 15.82 -4.63
C LEU A 123 -25.61 17.31 -4.63
N LYS A 124 -24.62 18.16 -4.36
CA LYS A 124 -24.81 19.61 -4.37
C LYS A 124 -25.11 20.14 -5.77
N ARG A 125 -24.53 19.54 -6.81
CA ARG A 125 -24.74 19.97 -8.18
C ARG A 125 -26.16 19.66 -8.69
N ARG A 126 -26.82 18.70 -8.08
CA ARG A 126 -28.19 18.33 -8.47
C ARG A 126 -29.25 19.25 -7.87
N VAL A 127 -28.86 20.02 -6.89
CA VAL A 127 -29.74 21.01 -6.27
C VAL A 127 -29.68 22.32 -7.04
#